data_e913a64690143d74b0476f0829f5ae81
#
_entry.id   e913a64690143d74b0476f0829f5ae81
#
_cell.length_a   1.000
_cell.length_b   1.000
_cell.length_c   1.000
_cell.angle_alpha   90.00
_cell.angle_beta   90.00
_cell.angle_gamma   90.00
#
_symmetry.space_group_name_H-M   'P 1'
#
loop_
_entity.id
_entity.type
_entity.pdbx_description
1 polymer ?
#
loop_
_entity_poly.entity_id
_entity_poly.type
_entity_poly.pdbx_seq_one_letter_code
_entity_poly.pdbx_strand_id
1 'polypeptide(L)'
;MEKAVYFFMNNKSKIGIVGAGIQGISNALFLQKKGFDVTVFDRDEPGSPTASYGNAGHFSPYASLSLNRTDVLADVPAMLLSSTGPLAVKWSYVPKMIPWFIKFIMNTTKNKMMHTAKYMHQILDLALPAYDELFEEIDLEDLVESKGILYIWNDQDLKSRKLEIKVRDELGVKQQLVNKQEI
;
A
#
# COMPACT_ATOMS: atom_id res chain seq x y z
N MET A 1 28.27 -13.40 18.72
CA MET A 1 28.30 -14.30 17.54
C MET A 1 27.11 -15.22 17.65
N GLU A 2 25.99 -14.83 17.01
CA GLU A 2 24.82 -15.70 16.89
C GLU A 2 25.09 -16.73 15.80
N LYS A 3 25.04 -18.00 16.19
CA LYS A 3 25.12 -19.11 15.24
C LYS A 3 23.70 -19.39 14.73
N ALA A 4 23.41 -19.00 13.50
CA ALA A 4 22.21 -19.45 12.82
C ALA A 4 22.37 -20.93 12.43
N VAL A 5 21.45 -21.79 12.90
CA VAL A 5 21.40 -23.20 12.50
C VAL A 5 20.54 -23.28 11.24
N TYR A 6 21.17 -23.50 10.09
CA TYR A 6 20.48 -23.77 8.84
C TYR A 6 20.13 -25.28 8.77
N PHE A 7 18.86 -25.60 8.83
CA PHE A 7 18.40 -26.94 8.46
C PHE A 7 18.32 -27.04 6.93
N PHE A 8 19.25 -27.73 6.32
CA PHE A 8 19.12 -28.15 4.93
C PHE A 8 18.11 -29.31 4.87
N MET A 9 16.83 -28.98 4.62
CA MET A 9 15.86 -30.00 4.23
C MET A 9 16.08 -30.31 2.74
N ASN A 10 16.66 -31.47 2.45
CA ASN A 10 16.95 -31.94 1.08
C ASN A 10 15.69 -32.35 0.31
N ASN A 11 14.51 -32.11 0.86
CA ASN A 11 13.21 -32.28 0.24
C ASN A 11 12.66 -30.90 -0.06
N LYS A 12 12.62 -30.48 -1.34
CA LYS A 12 11.99 -29.23 -1.74
C LYS A 12 10.57 -29.19 -1.22
N SER A 13 10.32 -28.37 -0.20
CA SER A 13 8.96 -28.20 0.31
C SER A 13 8.08 -27.65 -0.80
N LYS A 14 6.92 -28.30 -1.02
CA LYS A 14 5.94 -27.87 -2.04
C LYS A 14 5.06 -26.78 -1.46
N ILE A 15 4.92 -25.69 -2.18
CA ILE A 15 4.09 -24.53 -1.78
C ILE A 15 3.06 -24.28 -2.87
N GLY A 16 1.77 -24.27 -2.47
CA GLY A 16 0.68 -23.85 -3.33
C GLY A 16 0.30 -22.38 -3.04
N ILE A 17 0.22 -21.55 -4.07
CA ILE A 17 -0.24 -20.16 -4.00
C ILE A 17 -1.56 -20.07 -4.74
N VAL A 18 -2.57 -19.50 -4.09
CA VAL A 18 -3.88 -19.24 -4.70
C VAL A 18 -3.96 -17.78 -5.11
N GLY A 19 -4.08 -17.56 -6.42
CA GLY A 19 -4.12 -16.25 -7.07
C GLY A 19 -2.85 -15.94 -7.85
N ALA A 20 -2.96 -15.70 -9.16
CA ALA A 20 -1.88 -15.30 -10.07
C ALA A 20 -1.88 -13.77 -10.34
N GLY A 21 -2.43 -12.98 -9.43
CA GLY A 21 -2.26 -11.53 -9.43
C GLY A 21 -0.84 -11.12 -9.03
N ILE A 22 -0.53 -9.83 -9.07
CA ILE A 22 0.82 -9.30 -8.79
C ILE A 22 1.40 -9.84 -7.47
N GLN A 23 0.60 -9.93 -6.40
CA GLN A 23 1.07 -10.44 -5.12
C GLN A 23 1.40 -11.94 -5.17
N GLY A 24 0.54 -12.74 -5.79
CA GLY A 24 0.76 -14.19 -5.91
C GLY A 24 2.00 -14.50 -6.73
N ILE A 25 2.16 -13.85 -7.87
CA ILE A 25 3.33 -14.05 -8.75
C ILE A 25 4.62 -13.57 -8.08
N SER A 26 4.64 -12.39 -7.46
CA SER A 26 5.83 -11.91 -6.74
C SER A 26 6.25 -12.87 -5.62
N ASN A 27 5.31 -13.34 -4.80
CA ASN A 27 5.60 -14.33 -3.78
C ASN A 27 6.11 -15.66 -4.37
N ALA A 28 5.53 -16.12 -5.49
CA ALA A 28 5.96 -17.33 -6.17
C ALA A 28 7.42 -17.23 -6.62
N LEU A 29 7.79 -16.12 -7.26
CA LEU A 29 9.15 -15.88 -7.73
C LEU A 29 10.17 -15.87 -6.57
N PHE A 30 9.89 -15.13 -5.50
CA PHE A 30 10.78 -15.12 -4.32
C PHE A 30 10.90 -16.49 -3.64
N LEU A 31 9.83 -17.26 -3.57
CA LEU A 31 9.87 -18.61 -3.02
C LEU A 31 10.66 -19.58 -3.92
N GLN A 32 10.51 -19.46 -5.24
CA GLN A 32 11.32 -20.23 -6.19
C GLN A 32 12.80 -19.89 -6.08
N LYS A 33 13.16 -18.61 -6.00
CA LYS A 33 14.54 -18.16 -5.75
C LYS A 33 15.13 -18.77 -4.47
N LYS A 34 14.29 -18.98 -3.45
CA LYS A 34 14.67 -19.65 -2.20
C LYS A 34 14.70 -21.18 -2.29
N GLY A 35 14.44 -21.75 -3.45
CA GLY A 35 14.54 -23.18 -3.72
C GLY A 35 13.30 -24.01 -3.41
N PHE A 36 12.15 -23.38 -3.14
CA PHE A 36 10.89 -24.09 -2.98
C PHE A 36 10.32 -24.57 -4.32
N ASP A 37 9.56 -25.67 -4.30
CA ASP A 37 8.75 -26.13 -5.43
C ASP A 37 7.38 -25.44 -5.34
N VAL A 38 7.14 -24.46 -6.22
CA VAL A 38 5.98 -23.55 -6.12
C VAL A 38 5.01 -23.84 -7.26
N THR A 39 3.73 -24.03 -6.90
CA THR A 39 2.63 -24.13 -7.85
C THR A 39 1.64 -22.99 -7.58
N VAL A 40 1.32 -22.22 -8.63
CA VAL A 40 0.31 -21.15 -8.56
C VAL A 40 -1.00 -21.67 -9.14
N PHE A 41 -2.09 -21.44 -8.42
CA PHE A 41 -3.45 -21.79 -8.83
C PHE A 41 -4.25 -20.50 -9.04
N ASP A 42 -4.83 -20.35 -10.22
CA ASP A 42 -5.78 -19.27 -10.51
C ASP A 42 -6.94 -19.84 -11.34
N ARG A 43 -8.07 -19.16 -11.33
CA ARG A 43 -9.22 -19.47 -12.16
C ARG A 43 -9.05 -18.96 -13.60
N ASP A 44 -8.21 -17.95 -13.78
CA ASP A 44 -7.97 -17.24 -15.04
C ASP A 44 -6.48 -17.36 -15.41
N GLU A 45 -6.15 -17.15 -16.68
CA GLU A 45 -4.76 -17.10 -17.13
C GLU A 45 -4.06 -15.85 -16.60
N PRO A 46 -2.74 -15.91 -16.30
CA PRO A 46 -1.97 -14.74 -15.91
C PRO A 46 -2.09 -13.62 -16.97
N GLY A 47 -2.29 -12.37 -16.49
CA GLY A 47 -2.50 -11.22 -17.37
C GLY A 47 -3.94 -11.01 -17.84
N SER A 48 -4.89 -11.87 -17.44
CA SER A 48 -6.32 -11.66 -17.67
C SER A 48 -6.83 -10.41 -16.98
N PRO A 49 -7.95 -9.77 -17.45
CA PRO A 49 -8.54 -8.58 -16.85
C PRO A 49 -9.04 -8.81 -15.42
N THR A 50 -8.14 -8.72 -14.46
CA THR A 50 -8.37 -8.90 -13.02
C THR A 50 -7.91 -7.64 -12.27
N ALA A 51 -7.92 -7.66 -10.93
CA ALA A 51 -7.55 -6.51 -10.12
C ALA A 51 -6.12 -5.99 -10.36
N SER A 52 -5.18 -6.85 -10.78
CA SER A 52 -3.81 -6.46 -11.10
C SER A 52 -3.66 -5.94 -12.53
N TYR A 53 -4.52 -6.35 -13.44
CA TYR A 53 -4.51 -5.92 -14.82
C TYR A 53 -5.02 -4.47 -14.94
N GLY A 54 -4.25 -3.60 -15.58
CA GLY A 54 -4.64 -2.21 -15.80
C GLY A 54 -4.85 -1.40 -14.51
N ASN A 55 -4.21 -1.79 -13.40
CA ASN A 55 -4.17 -0.95 -12.20
C ASN A 55 -3.36 0.34 -12.49
N ALA A 56 -3.30 1.25 -11.51
CA ALA A 56 -2.61 2.53 -11.69
C ALA A 56 -1.08 2.42 -11.87
N GLY A 57 -0.50 1.23 -11.73
CA GLY A 57 0.95 0.99 -11.89
C GLY A 57 1.83 1.81 -10.96
N HIS A 58 1.31 2.18 -9.79
CA HIS A 58 1.94 3.16 -8.93
C HIS A 58 2.52 2.52 -7.67
N PHE A 59 3.83 2.61 -7.49
CA PHE A 59 4.52 2.18 -6.28
C PHE A 59 4.58 3.33 -5.27
N SER A 60 3.96 3.15 -4.11
CA SER A 60 3.81 4.20 -3.08
C SER A 60 4.34 3.75 -1.73
N PRO A 61 5.67 3.63 -1.53
CA PRO A 61 6.23 3.15 -0.27
C PRO A 61 5.96 4.12 0.90
N TYR A 62 5.64 5.37 0.61
CA TYR A 62 5.29 6.41 1.59
C TYR A 62 3.79 6.48 1.93
N ALA A 63 2.95 5.63 1.37
CA ALA A 63 1.51 5.58 1.66
C ALA A 63 1.20 4.82 2.97
N SER A 64 1.93 5.13 4.03
CA SER A 64 1.82 4.46 5.33
C SER A 64 0.66 4.96 6.20
N LEU A 65 0.07 6.11 5.86
CA LEU A 65 -1.04 6.67 6.61
C LEU A 65 -2.36 5.99 6.26
N SER A 66 -3.01 5.44 7.28
CA SER A 66 -4.34 4.85 7.16
C SER A 66 -5.46 5.90 7.12
N LEU A 67 -6.63 5.52 6.61
CA LEU A 67 -7.80 6.42 6.53
C LEU A 67 -8.43 6.73 7.90
N ASN A 68 -8.16 5.95 8.94
CA ASN A 68 -8.69 6.15 10.27
C ASN A 68 -7.95 7.27 11.03
N ARG A 69 -8.02 8.49 10.51
CA ARG A 69 -7.43 9.71 11.06
C ARG A 69 -8.52 10.69 11.50
N THR A 70 -8.22 11.48 12.50
CA THR A 70 -9.16 12.47 13.05
C THR A 70 -9.52 13.57 12.06
N ASP A 71 -8.58 13.99 11.22
CA ASP A 71 -8.80 14.97 10.15
C ASP A 71 -9.78 14.44 9.10
N VAL A 72 -9.62 13.19 8.64
CA VAL A 72 -10.54 12.56 7.69
C VAL A 72 -11.93 12.38 8.28
N LEU A 73 -12.05 12.00 9.56
CA LEU A 73 -13.36 11.88 10.21
C LEU A 73 -14.11 13.21 10.28
N ALA A 74 -13.43 14.32 10.45
CA ALA A 74 -14.04 15.65 10.47
C ALA A 74 -14.66 16.01 9.11
N ASP A 75 -14.11 15.50 8.01
CA ASP A 75 -14.55 15.77 6.65
C ASP A 75 -15.69 14.85 6.18
N VAL A 76 -15.95 13.73 6.88
CA VAL A 76 -16.97 12.75 6.50
C VAL A 76 -18.37 13.36 6.25
N PRO A 77 -18.90 14.27 7.10
CA PRO A 77 -20.20 14.88 6.84
C PRO A 77 -20.25 15.66 5.52
N ALA A 78 -19.19 16.42 5.21
CA ALA A 78 -19.08 17.16 3.96
C ALA A 78 -18.97 16.21 2.75
N MET A 79 -18.22 15.13 2.87
CA MET A 79 -18.08 14.11 1.83
C MET A 79 -19.42 13.40 1.53
N LEU A 80 -20.23 13.13 2.56
CA LEU A 80 -21.55 12.49 2.41
C LEU A 80 -22.59 13.39 1.74
N LEU A 81 -22.47 14.70 1.93
CA LEU A 81 -23.37 15.70 1.35
C LEU A 81 -22.98 16.09 -0.09
N SER A 82 -21.78 15.75 -0.52
CA SER A 82 -21.27 16.07 -1.85
C SER A 82 -21.72 15.01 -2.87
N SER A 83 -22.34 15.43 -3.96
CA SER A 83 -22.70 14.54 -5.08
C SER A 83 -21.50 14.04 -5.88
N THR A 84 -20.35 14.72 -5.76
CA THR A 84 -19.07 14.36 -6.41
C THR A 84 -18.02 13.94 -5.40
N GLY A 85 -18.40 13.78 -4.13
CA GLY A 85 -17.48 13.43 -3.06
C GLY A 85 -16.92 12.01 -3.20
N PRO A 86 -15.77 11.74 -2.56
CA PRO A 86 -15.09 10.45 -2.64
C PRO A 86 -15.81 9.34 -1.85
N LEU A 87 -16.84 9.68 -1.06
CA LEU A 87 -17.55 8.75 -0.18
C LEU A 87 -18.96 8.52 -0.67
N ALA A 88 -19.22 7.33 -1.22
CA ALA A 88 -20.55 6.87 -1.58
C ALA A 88 -21.04 5.81 -0.58
N VAL A 89 -22.24 6.01 -0.02
CA VAL A 89 -22.82 5.13 0.98
C VAL A 89 -24.12 4.50 0.49
N LYS A 90 -24.17 3.17 0.50
CA LYS A 90 -25.42 2.43 0.31
C LYS A 90 -26.17 2.36 1.64
N TRP A 91 -27.12 3.28 1.85
CA TRP A 91 -27.83 3.46 3.13
C TRP A 91 -28.49 2.19 3.66
N SER A 92 -29.01 1.33 2.80
CA SER A 92 -29.60 0.05 3.21
C SER A 92 -28.61 -0.93 3.83
N TYR A 93 -27.31 -0.70 3.64
CA TYR A 93 -26.25 -1.56 4.19
C TYR A 93 -25.65 -1.01 5.51
N VAL A 94 -25.90 0.27 5.83
CA VAL A 94 -25.35 0.93 7.02
C VAL A 94 -25.62 0.17 8.32
N PRO A 95 -26.83 -0.37 8.59
CA PRO A 95 -27.07 -1.13 9.82
C PRO A 95 -26.12 -2.32 10.01
N LYS A 96 -25.75 -2.99 8.93
CA LYS A 96 -24.81 -4.11 8.96
C LYS A 96 -23.38 -3.65 9.19
N MET A 97 -23.05 -2.41 8.87
CA MET A 97 -21.71 -1.81 9.03
C MET A 97 -21.49 -1.18 10.41
N ILE A 98 -22.54 -0.97 11.22
CA ILE A 98 -22.40 -0.31 12.53
C ILE A 98 -21.29 -0.91 13.40
N PRO A 99 -21.16 -2.25 13.58
CA PRO A 99 -20.10 -2.81 14.41
C PRO A 99 -18.69 -2.49 13.89
N TRP A 100 -18.55 -2.41 12.57
CA TRP A 100 -17.29 -2.01 11.92
C TRP A 100 -17.02 -0.51 12.14
N PHE A 101 -18.01 0.36 11.96
CA PHE A 101 -17.86 1.81 12.18
C PHE A 101 -17.45 2.13 13.62
N ILE A 102 -18.04 1.47 14.61
CA ILE A 102 -17.66 1.63 16.01
C ILE A 102 -16.17 1.31 16.20
N LYS A 103 -15.71 0.15 15.69
CA LYS A 103 -14.29 -0.23 15.75
C LYS A 103 -13.39 0.75 14.99
N PHE A 104 -13.83 1.22 13.84
CA PHE A 104 -13.09 2.21 13.05
C PHE A 104 -12.87 3.49 13.85
N ILE A 105 -13.95 4.08 14.43
CA ILE A 105 -13.88 5.29 15.24
C ILE A 105 -13.00 5.08 16.48
N MET A 106 -13.17 3.97 17.19
CA MET A 106 -12.35 3.63 18.37
C MET A 106 -10.85 3.52 18.04
N ASN A 107 -10.50 3.27 16.79
CA ASN A 107 -9.12 3.20 16.32
C ASN A 107 -8.62 4.49 15.68
N THR A 108 -9.41 5.57 15.66
CA THR A 108 -9.06 6.87 15.09
C THR A 108 -8.40 7.80 16.10
N THR A 109 -7.54 7.28 16.96
CA THR A 109 -6.75 8.11 17.87
C THR A 109 -5.36 8.36 17.30
N LYS A 110 -4.76 9.52 17.62
CA LYS A 110 -3.41 9.87 17.14
C LYS A 110 -2.39 8.78 17.45
N ASN A 111 -2.42 8.21 18.66
CA ASN A 111 -1.47 7.17 19.05
C ASN A 111 -1.62 5.89 18.22
N LYS A 112 -2.87 5.45 17.98
CA LYS A 112 -3.13 4.26 17.15
C LYS A 112 -2.79 4.51 15.68
N MET A 113 -3.10 5.70 15.17
CA MET A 113 -2.72 6.11 13.82
C MET A 113 -1.19 6.06 13.64
N MET A 114 -0.44 6.68 14.56
CA MET A 114 1.04 6.68 14.52
C MET A 114 1.62 5.27 14.64
N HIS A 115 1.05 4.44 15.54
CA HIS A 115 1.43 3.04 15.66
C HIS A 115 1.24 2.31 14.31
N THR A 116 0.07 2.40 13.71
CA THR A 116 -0.21 1.78 12.41
C THR A 116 0.72 2.32 11.32
N ALA A 117 0.88 3.64 11.23
CA ALA A 117 1.74 4.28 10.22
C ALA A 117 3.19 3.79 10.32
N LYS A 118 3.73 3.66 11.54
CA LYS A 118 5.09 3.16 11.75
C LYS A 118 5.29 1.73 11.24
N TYR A 119 4.40 0.82 11.57
CA TYR A 119 4.53 -0.58 11.13
C TYR A 119 4.23 -0.76 9.64
N MET A 120 3.25 0.00 9.11
CA MET A 120 3.02 0.03 7.67
C MET A 120 4.24 0.56 6.91
N HIS A 121 4.88 1.62 7.40
CA HIS A 121 6.09 2.16 6.80
C HIS A 121 7.22 1.11 6.76
N GLN A 122 7.45 0.38 7.84
CA GLN A 122 8.47 -0.68 7.88
C GLN A 122 8.25 -1.77 6.82
N ILE A 123 7.00 -2.11 6.52
CA ILE A 123 6.66 -3.09 5.48
C ILE A 123 6.82 -2.47 4.09
N LEU A 124 6.31 -1.26 3.90
CA LEU A 124 6.32 -0.57 2.61
C LEU A 124 7.72 -0.15 2.18
N ASP A 125 8.61 0.14 3.14
CA ASP A 125 10.00 0.51 2.87
C ASP A 125 10.79 -0.65 2.25
N LEU A 126 10.36 -1.89 2.47
CA LEU A 126 10.93 -3.08 1.83
C LEU A 126 10.43 -3.30 0.39
N ALA A 127 9.38 -2.60 -0.03
CA ALA A 127 8.71 -2.90 -1.30
C ALA A 127 9.58 -2.52 -2.52
N LEU A 128 10.16 -1.32 -2.54
CA LEU A 128 10.98 -0.89 -3.69
C LEU A 128 12.23 -1.78 -3.85
N PRO A 129 13.05 -2.02 -2.81
CA PRO A 129 14.17 -2.95 -2.96
C PRO A 129 13.79 -4.35 -3.44
N ALA A 130 12.61 -4.84 -3.01
CA ALA A 130 12.12 -6.14 -3.47
C ALA A 130 11.69 -6.11 -4.94
N TYR A 131 11.10 -5.01 -5.41
CA TYR A 131 10.79 -4.84 -6.83
C TYR A 131 12.05 -4.66 -7.67
N ASP A 132 13.03 -3.90 -7.20
CA ASP A 132 14.31 -3.73 -7.88
C ASP A 132 14.97 -5.10 -8.13
N GLU A 133 14.97 -5.99 -7.12
CA GLU A 133 15.47 -7.36 -7.27
C GLU A 133 14.72 -8.18 -8.36
N LEU A 134 13.41 -7.97 -8.50
CA LEU A 134 12.62 -8.62 -9.56
C LEU A 134 12.88 -7.99 -10.93
N PHE A 135 13.09 -6.69 -10.98
CA PHE A 135 13.30 -5.94 -12.24
C PHE A 135 14.67 -6.20 -12.84
N GLU A 136 15.68 -6.57 -12.03
CA GLU A 136 16.98 -7.00 -12.54
C GLU A 136 16.90 -8.23 -13.48
N GLU A 137 15.85 -9.05 -13.36
CA GLU A 137 15.65 -10.25 -14.15
C GLU A 137 14.76 -10.04 -15.39
N ILE A 138 14.10 -8.90 -15.46
CA ILE A 138 13.10 -8.58 -16.51
C ILE A 138 13.46 -7.22 -17.09
N ASP A 139 13.62 -7.16 -18.40
CA ASP A 139 13.80 -5.88 -19.08
C ASP A 139 12.49 -5.06 -19.01
N LEU A 140 12.48 -4.06 -18.16
CA LEU A 140 11.34 -3.18 -17.90
C LEU A 140 11.70 -1.69 -18.09
N GLU A 141 12.82 -1.37 -18.73
CA GLU A 141 13.30 0.01 -18.88
C GLU A 141 12.23 0.95 -19.48
N ASP A 142 11.43 0.44 -20.41
CA ASP A 142 10.35 1.20 -21.05
C ASP A 142 9.04 1.25 -20.24
N LEU A 143 8.92 0.46 -19.16
CA LEU A 143 7.67 0.31 -18.42
C LEU A 143 7.71 0.90 -17.01
N VAL A 144 8.89 1.12 -16.46
CA VAL A 144 9.06 1.58 -15.06
C VAL A 144 9.85 2.88 -15.02
N GLU A 145 9.27 3.91 -14.44
CA GLU A 145 9.92 5.19 -14.22
C GLU A 145 10.05 5.49 -12.74
N SER A 146 11.22 5.92 -12.28
CA SER A 146 11.49 6.34 -10.90
C SER A 146 11.79 7.84 -10.81
N LYS A 147 10.77 8.67 -11.06
CA LYS A 147 10.90 10.15 -11.07
C LYS A 147 10.30 10.82 -9.83
N GLY A 148 9.82 10.05 -8.87
CA GLY A 148 9.08 10.56 -7.73
C GLY A 148 7.63 10.91 -8.07
N ILE A 149 6.91 11.51 -7.12
CA ILE A 149 5.50 11.83 -7.25
C ILE A 149 5.25 13.26 -6.84
N LEU A 150 4.54 13.98 -7.71
CA LEU A 150 4.10 15.34 -7.45
C LEU A 150 2.66 15.32 -6.92
N TYR A 151 2.47 15.82 -5.69
CA TYR A 151 1.14 16.08 -5.14
C TYR A 151 0.80 17.55 -5.30
N ILE A 152 -0.35 17.85 -5.89
CA ILE A 152 -0.82 19.22 -6.12
C ILE A 152 -2.01 19.47 -5.21
N TRP A 153 -1.97 20.58 -4.47
CA TRP A 153 -3.04 21.05 -3.60
C TRP A 153 -3.31 22.54 -3.83
N ASN A 154 -4.53 22.97 -3.47
CA ASN A 154 -4.78 24.39 -3.24
C ASN A 154 -4.42 24.79 -1.79
N ASP A 155 -4.35 26.08 -1.51
CA ASP A 155 -3.94 26.58 -0.18
C ASP A 155 -4.89 26.16 0.97
N GLN A 156 -6.15 25.89 0.68
CA GLN A 156 -7.12 25.42 1.68
C GLN A 156 -6.86 23.95 2.06
N ASP A 157 -6.54 23.14 1.09
CA ASP A 157 -6.24 21.72 1.29
C ASP A 157 -4.89 21.53 2.01
N LEU A 158 -3.93 22.42 1.83
CA LEU A 158 -2.62 22.34 2.49
C LEU A 158 -2.75 22.32 4.02
N LYS A 159 -3.75 23.03 4.59
CA LYS A 159 -4.00 22.99 6.04
C LYS A 159 -4.40 21.61 6.52
N SER A 160 -5.23 20.91 5.77
CA SER A 160 -5.66 19.52 6.10
C SER A 160 -4.54 18.51 5.89
N ARG A 161 -3.57 18.79 5.00
CA ARG A 161 -2.42 17.92 4.72
C ARG A 161 -1.25 18.06 5.69
N LYS A 162 -1.25 19.05 6.58
CA LYS A 162 -0.16 19.26 7.55
C LYS A 162 0.15 18.04 8.41
N LEU A 163 -0.88 17.30 8.83
CA LEU A 163 -0.70 16.07 9.61
C LEU A 163 0.03 15.00 8.78
N GLU A 164 -0.36 14.84 7.53
CA GLU A 164 0.23 13.87 6.62
C GLU A 164 1.70 14.19 6.33
N ILE A 165 2.01 15.45 6.03
CA ILE A 165 3.38 15.93 5.82
C ILE A 165 4.22 15.64 7.06
N LYS A 166 3.71 16.04 8.24
CA LYS A 166 4.42 15.83 9.52
C LYS A 166 4.69 14.36 9.81
N VAL A 167 3.73 13.47 9.59
CA VAL A 167 3.91 12.03 9.83
C VAL A 167 4.93 11.44 8.86
N ARG A 168 4.92 11.85 7.59
CA ARG A 168 5.95 11.42 6.63
C ARG A 168 7.35 11.88 7.06
N ASP A 169 7.50 13.12 7.56
CA ASP A 169 8.77 13.61 8.11
C ASP A 169 9.22 12.79 9.31
N GLU A 170 8.32 12.50 10.26
CA GLU A 170 8.60 11.67 11.43
C GLU A 170 9.02 10.22 11.06
N LEU A 171 8.55 9.72 9.92
CA LEU A 171 8.91 8.41 9.38
C LEU A 171 10.14 8.44 8.47
N GLY A 172 10.75 9.61 8.25
CA GLY A 172 11.95 9.74 7.41
C GLY A 172 11.70 9.74 5.91
N VAL A 173 10.45 9.91 5.48
CA VAL A 173 10.10 9.99 4.05
C VAL A 173 10.66 11.29 3.47
N LYS A 174 11.49 11.19 2.45
CA LYS A 174 12.02 12.37 1.74
C LYS A 174 10.90 13.06 0.98
N GLN A 175 10.62 14.31 1.33
CA GLN A 175 9.62 15.13 0.69
C GLN A 175 10.06 16.61 0.65
N GLN A 176 9.57 17.34 -0.32
CA GLN A 176 9.85 18.76 -0.46
C GLN A 176 8.56 19.49 -0.82
N LEU A 177 8.28 20.60 -0.14
CA LEU A 177 7.23 21.51 -0.55
C LEU A 177 7.81 22.45 -1.59
N VAL A 178 7.19 22.49 -2.74
CA VAL A 178 7.55 23.35 -3.87
C VAL A 178 6.41 24.31 -4.19
N ASN A 179 6.71 25.49 -4.63
CA ASN A 179 5.70 26.46 -5.09
C ASN A 179 5.51 26.33 -6.62
N LYS A 180 4.50 27.03 -7.15
CA LYS A 180 4.16 26.99 -8.58
C LYS A 180 5.31 27.43 -9.52
N GLN A 181 6.30 28.16 -9.02
CA GLN A 181 7.42 28.64 -9.83
C GLN A 181 8.59 27.65 -9.85
N GLU A 182 8.58 26.67 -8.97
CA GLU A 182 9.60 25.63 -8.80
C GLU A 182 9.25 24.32 -9.52
N ILE A 183 8.03 24.23 -10.08
CA ILE A 183 7.52 23.12 -10.90
C ILE A 183 7.70 23.47 -12.39
#